data_50039fa54a260c5301f08481b236b4ff
#
_entry.id   50039fa54a260c5301f08481b236b4ff
#
_cell.length_a   1.000
_cell.length_b   1.000
_cell.length_c   1.000
_cell.angle_alpha   90.00
_cell.angle_beta   90.00
_cell.angle_gamma   90.00
#
_symmetry.space_group_name_H-M   'P 1'
#
loop_
_entity.id
_entity.type
_entity.pdbx_description
1 polymer ?
#
loop_
_entity_poly.entity_id
_entity_poly.type
_entity_poly.pdbx_seq_one_letter_code
_entity_poly.pdbx_strand_id
1 'polypeptide(L)'
;MAADRLYLDHAATTPMAAAAKAAMIDAMDRWANPSSPHADGRAARAALEDARGRIADALGWRGHVIFTSGASEAIALALSHVPAAGLATSPVEHDSVLRVTPAAERLPVDAQGRVERTPRPFRMIAVQHVNNETGVIQPLGSLDRSGALLFADCAQSAGKLPLPDADMIAISAHKFGGPPGIGALLVKDLALLRPSGGQEQGYRAGTENLPAALAMAAALEQRDDWLPRAERLRARLDSGIEQAGGEVIASNAPRIATIASYRMPGVSARAQLIQFDLAGISVSAGSACSSGSLKTSHVLNAMGCSAPATTEADVDRFLRHWTRLAERGR
;
A
#
# COMPACT_ATOMS: atom_id res chain seq x y z
N MET A 1 -0.36 5.07 30.59
CA MET A 1 -0.33 5.84 29.31
C MET A 1 1.00 5.50 28.66
N ALA A 2 1.01 4.96 27.44
CA ALA A 2 2.25 4.77 26.70
C ALA A 2 2.91 6.15 26.56
N ALA A 3 4.19 6.25 26.92
CA ALA A 3 5.00 7.43 26.70
C ALA A 3 4.86 7.90 25.24
N ASP A 4 5.08 9.17 25.03
CA ASP A 4 4.98 9.92 23.78
C ASP A 4 5.74 9.19 22.64
N ARG A 5 5.05 8.19 22.03
CA ARG A 5 5.65 7.32 21.01
C ARG A 5 5.50 7.98 19.64
N LEU A 6 6.62 8.18 18.95
CA LEU A 6 6.63 8.70 17.59
C LEU A 6 6.28 7.59 16.59
N TYR A 7 5.13 7.68 15.94
CA TYR A 7 4.69 6.73 14.92
C TYR A 7 5.04 7.22 13.52
N LEU A 8 5.90 6.48 12.80
CA LEU A 8 6.35 6.79 11.44
C LEU A 8 6.06 5.65 10.44
N ASP A 9 5.36 4.59 10.85
CA ASP A 9 5.09 3.42 10.00
C ASP A 9 3.77 3.55 9.21
N HIS A 10 3.54 4.71 8.60
CA HIS A 10 2.33 4.99 7.82
C HIS A 10 2.20 4.11 6.57
N ALA A 11 3.30 3.56 6.06
CA ALA A 11 3.27 2.60 4.96
C ALA A 11 2.62 1.26 5.37
N ALA A 12 2.76 0.85 6.63
CA ALA A 12 2.06 -0.32 7.16
C ALA A 12 0.59 -0.01 7.43
N THR A 13 0.29 1.07 8.16
CA THR A 13 -1.07 1.56 8.43
C THR A 13 -1.02 3.03 8.85
N THR A 14 -2.06 3.79 8.54
CA THR A 14 -2.21 5.18 9.01
C THR A 14 -3.22 5.20 10.16
N PRO A 15 -2.95 5.91 11.28
CA PRO A 15 -3.92 6.08 12.35
C PRO A 15 -5.26 6.56 11.80
N MET A 16 -6.35 6.00 12.34
CA MET A 16 -7.70 6.34 11.87
C MET A 16 -8.00 7.81 12.12
N ALA A 17 -8.46 8.50 11.09
CA ALA A 17 -8.88 9.89 11.15
C ALA A 17 -10.08 10.08 12.09
N ALA A 18 -10.14 11.20 12.79
CA ALA A 18 -11.22 11.47 13.75
C ALA A 18 -12.60 11.43 13.09
N ALA A 19 -12.74 11.99 11.89
CA ALA A 19 -14.00 11.95 11.13
C ALA A 19 -14.38 10.52 10.72
N ALA A 20 -13.42 9.70 10.30
CA ALA A 20 -13.67 8.28 9.97
C ALA A 20 -14.14 7.50 11.20
N LYS A 21 -13.50 7.73 12.36
CA LYS A 21 -13.92 7.10 13.62
C LYS A 21 -15.33 7.52 14.02
N ALA A 22 -15.65 8.81 13.94
CA ALA A 22 -16.98 9.32 14.25
C ALA A 22 -18.06 8.74 13.33
N ALA A 23 -17.81 8.73 12.01
CA ALA A 23 -18.71 8.14 11.02
C ALA A 23 -18.94 6.63 11.26
N MET A 24 -17.91 5.90 11.66
CA MET A 24 -18.02 4.48 11.98
C MET A 24 -18.89 4.24 13.22
N ILE A 25 -18.70 5.00 14.29
CA ILE A 25 -19.50 4.89 15.53
C ILE A 25 -20.97 5.22 15.25
N ASP A 26 -21.26 6.35 14.57
CA ASP A 26 -22.62 6.73 14.19
C ASP A 26 -23.30 5.63 13.33
N ALA A 27 -22.57 5.02 12.42
CA ALA A 27 -23.09 3.95 11.58
C ALA A 27 -23.38 2.64 12.33
N MET A 28 -22.69 2.36 13.44
CA MET A 28 -22.96 1.19 14.28
C MET A 28 -24.34 1.27 14.95
N ASP A 29 -24.85 2.47 15.22
CA ASP A 29 -26.19 2.68 15.76
C ASP A 29 -27.28 2.48 14.68
N ARG A 30 -26.94 2.44 13.41
CA ARG A 30 -27.81 2.24 12.24
C ARG A 30 -27.66 0.84 11.65
N TRP A 31 -27.47 -0.14 12.49
CA TRP A 31 -27.28 -1.53 12.05
C TRP A 31 -28.48 -2.00 11.20
N ALA A 32 -28.30 -2.42 10.01
CA ALA A 32 -29.28 -3.18 9.23
C ALA A 32 -28.55 -3.85 8.06
N ASN A 33 -29.11 -4.96 7.58
CA ASN A 33 -28.56 -5.61 6.41
C ASN A 33 -29.01 -4.88 5.13
N PRO A 34 -28.10 -4.34 4.30
CA PRO A 34 -28.45 -3.64 3.05
C PRO A 34 -29.25 -4.48 2.05
N SER A 35 -29.28 -5.80 2.21
CA SER A 35 -30.04 -6.72 1.35
C SER A 35 -31.48 -6.97 1.84
N SER A 36 -31.85 -6.47 3.03
CA SER A 36 -33.19 -6.68 3.59
C SER A 36 -34.26 -5.80 2.92
N PRO A 37 -35.47 -6.34 2.64
CA PRO A 37 -36.52 -5.61 1.93
C PRO A 37 -37.30 -4.61 2.78
N HIS A 38 -37.18 -4.64 4.12
CA HIS A 38 -37.86 -3.74 5.04
C HIS A 38 -37.23 -2.34 5.09
N ALA A 39 -37.86 -1.40 5.80
CA ALA A 39 -37.45 0.02 5.82
C ALA A 39 -36.01 0.21 6.28
N ASP A 40 -35.57 -0.50 7.34
CA ASP A 40 -34.20 -0.37 7.86
C ASP A 40 -33.16 -0.87 6.85
N GLY A 41 -33.46 -2.00 6.17
CA GLY A 41 -32.56 -2.52 5.11
C GLY A 41 -32.45 -1.58 3.92
N ARG A 42 -33.58 -0.97 3.50
CA ARG A 42 -33.54 0.04 2.42
C ARG A 42 -32.75 1.29 2.83
N ALA A 43 -32.86 1.73 4.09
CA ALA A 43 -32.08 2.84 4.63
C ALA A 43 -30.58 2.50 4.65
N ALA A 44 -30.21 1.30 5.09
CA ALA A 44 -28.83 0.81 5.05
C ALA A 44 -28.30 0.73 3.61
N ARG A 45 -29.11 0.25 2.66
CA ARG A 45 -28.73 0.22 1.23
C ARG A 45 -28.50 1.63 0.68
N ALA A 46 -29.41 2.58 0.98
CA ALA A 46 -29.24 3.96 0.56
C ALA A 46 -27.94 4.58 1.12
N ALA A 47 -27.62 4.32 2.39
CA ALA A 47 -26.39 4.79 3.01
C ALA A 47 -25.13 4.15 2.40
N LEU A 48 -25.20 2.87 1.99
CA LEU A 48 -24.10 2.19 1.30
C LEU A 48 -23.84 2.80 -0.09
N GLU A 49 -24.90 3.07 -0.85
CA GLU A 49 -24.79 3.70 -2.16
C GLU A 49 -24.33 5.17 -2.06
N ASP A 50 -24.76 5.90 -1.03
CA ASP A 50 -24.24 7.24 -0.72
C ASP A 50 -22.73 7.18 -0.46
N ALA A 51 -22.27 6.28 0.41
CA ALA A 51 -20.83 6.09 0.66
C ALA A 51 -20.06 5.78 -0.62
N ARG A 52 -20.63 4.94 -1.49
CA ARG A 52 -20.03 4.60 -2.80
C ARG A 52 -19.87 5.83 -3.69
N GLY A 53 -20.90 6.67 -3.78
CA GLY A 53 -20.86 7.93 -4.54
C GLY A 53 -19.82 8.89 -3.99
N ARG A 54 -19.81 9.11 -2.68
CA ARG A 54 -18.85 9.99 -1.98
C ARG A 54 -17.40 9.54 -2.19
N ILE A 55 -17.13 8.24 -2.15
CA ILE A 55 -15.80 7.68 -2.45
C ILE A 55 -15.41 7.96 -3.89
N ALA A 56 -16.32 7.72 -4.85
CA ALA A 56 -16.06 7.99 -6.26
C ALA A 56 -15.76 9.48 -6.49
N ASP A 57 -16.57 10.38 -5.93
CA ASP A 57 -16.39 11.83 -6.05
C ASP A 57 -15.08 12.31 -5.39
N ALA A 58 -14.76 11.83 -4.19
CA ALA A 58 -13.53 12.20 -3.50
C ALA A 58 -12.27 11.78 -4.27
N LEU A 59 -12.33 10.68 -5.01
CA LEU A 59 -11.25 10.15 -5.82
C LEU A 59 -11.27 10.66 -7.28
N GLY A 60 -12.32 11.39 -7.71
CA GLY A 60 -12.52 11.78 -9.09
C GLY A 60 -12.77 10.60 -10.03
N TRP A 61 -13.27 9.48 -9.50
CA TRP A 61 -13.54 8.26 -10.26
C TRP A 61 -14.92 8.29 -10.95
N ARG A 62 -14.98 7.81 -12.20
CA ARG A 62 -16.22 7.82 -13.01
C ARG A 62 -16.79 6.44 -13.33
N GLY A 63 -16.13 5.37 -12.89
CA GLY A 63 -16.58 3.99 -13.08
C GLY A 63 -17.29 3.43 -11.85
N HIS A 64 -17.32 2.11 -11.76
CA HIS A 64 -17.90 1.37 -10.65
C HIS A 64 -16.94 1.30 -9.47
N VAL A 65 -17.49 1.23 -8.27
CA VAL A 65 -16.76 0.99 -7.00
C VAL A 65 -17.32 -0.28 -6.40
N ILE A 66 -16.50 -1.29 -6.22
CA ILE A 66 -16.84 -2.56 -5.57
C ILE A 66 -16.15 -2.58 -4.21
N PHE A 67 -16.92 -2.61 -3.13
CA PHE A 67 -16.36 -2.72 -1.78
C PHE A 67 -15.70 -4.08 -1.57
N THR A 68 -14.56 -4.07 -0.90
CA THR A 68 -13.76 -5.26 -0.56
C THR A 68 -13.29 -5.16 0.88
N SER A 69 -12.69 -6.21 1.42
CA SER A 69 -12.05 -6.17 2.75
C SER A 69 -10.71 -5.42 2.77
N GLY A 70 -10.22 -4.98 1.61
CA GLY A 70 -8.97 -4.25 1.44
C GLY A 70 -8.39 -4.44 0.04
N ALA A 71 -7.23 -3.81 -0.24
CA ALA A 71 -6.58 -3.91 -1.54
C ALA A 71 -6.25 -5.36 -1.94
N SER A 72 -5.90 -6.24 -0.99
CA SER A 72 -5.57 -7.65 -1.32
C SER A 72 -6.75 -8.41 -1.91
N GLU A 73 -7.98 -8.22 -1.41
CA GLU A 73 -9.18 -8.81 -2.00
C GLU A 73 -9.47 -8.16 -3.36
N ALA A 74 -9.36 -6.85 -3.48
CA ALA A 74 -9.54 -6.13 -4.74
C ALA A 74 -8.58 -6.64 -5.83
N ILE A 75 -7.30 -6.83 -5.48
CA ILE A 75 -6.28 -7.42 -6.36
C ILE A 75 -6.67 -8.83 -6.79
N ALA A 76 -7.12 -9.68 -5.86
CA ALA A 76 -7.52 -11.04 -6.17
C ALA A 76 -8.74 -11.07 -7.10
N LEU A 77 -9.75 -10.23 -6.86
CA LEU A 77 -10.92 -10.10 -7.74
C LEU A 77 -10.54 -9.68 -9.16
N ALA A 78 -9.61 -8.74 -9.29
CA ALA A 78 -9.19 -8.22 -10.59
C ALA A 78 -8.30 -9.19 -11.38
N LEU A 79 -7.36 -9.88 -10.72
CA LEU A 79 -6.25 -10.56 -11.39
C LEU A 79 -6.33 -12.09 -11.43
N SER A 80 -7.01 -12.75 -10.48
CA SER A 80 -6.97 -14.22 -10.35
C SER A 80 -7.52 -14.98 -11.56
N HIS A 81 -8.33 -14.34 -12.38
CA HIS A 81 -8.93 -14.96 -13.57
C HIS A 81 -8.23 -14.58 -14.88
N VAL A 82 -7.21 -13.72 -14.83
CA VAL A 82 -6.46 -13.32 -16.03
C VAL A 82 -5.45 -14.42 -16.38
N PRO A 83 -5.47 -14.96 -17.61
CA PRO A 83 -4.49 -15.96 -18.01
C PRO A 83 -3.05 -15.42 -17.93
N ALA A 84 -2.15 -16.16 -17.35
CA ALA A 84 -0.75 -15.77 -17.15
C ALA A 84 -0.04 -15.35 -18.46
N ALA A 85 -0.32 -16.05 -19.56
CA ALA A 85 0.28 -15.75 -20.87
C ALA A 85 -0.04 -14.34 -21.41
N GLY A 86 -1.12 -13.70 -20.91
CA GLY A 86 -1.52 -12.35 -21.28
C GLY A 86 -1.32 -11.31 -20.19
N LEU A 87 -0.66 -11.66 -19.07
CA LEU A 87 -0.48 -10.81 -17.91
C LEU A 87 0.99 -10.49 -17.68
N ALA A 88 1.29 -9.22 -17.49
CA ALA A 88 2.59 -8.75 -17.02
C ALA A 88 2.46 -7.97 -15.70
N THR A 89 3.49 -8.01 -14.88
CA THR A 89 3.56 -7.26 -13.63
C THR A 89 5.01 -6.90 -13.30
N SER A 90 5.22 -5.93 -12.41
CA SER A 90 6.58 -5.57 -12.02
C SER A 90 7.12 -6.50 -10.91
N PRO A 91 8.44 -6.70 -10.81
CA PRO A 91 9.05 -7.48 -9.73
C PRO A 91 9.02 -6.73 -8.38
N VAL A 92 8.69 -5.44 -8.38
CA VAL A 92 8.64 -4.58 -7.18
C VAL A 92 7.23 -4.42 -6.62
N GLU A 93 6.24 -5.19 -7.10
CA GLU A 93 4.88 -5.18 -6.60
C GLU A 93 4.78 -5.64 -5.14
N HIS A 94 3.70 -5.22 -4.49
CA HIS A 94 3.33 -5.80 -3.20
C HIS A 94 3.05 -7.30 -3.33
N ASP A 95 3.36 -8.07 -2.28
CA ASP A 95 3.21 -9.52 -2.23
C ASP A 95 1.79 -10.02 -2.57
N SER A 96 0.75 -9.22 -2.31
CA SER A 96 -0.63 -9.55 -2.72
C SER A 96 -0.81 -9.63 -4.24
N VAL A 97 -0.08 -8.83 -5.03
CA VAL A 97 -0.06 -8.93 -6.49
C VAL A 97 0.76 -10.15 -6.92
N LEU A 98 1.98 -10.28 -6.40
CA LEU A 98 2.90 -11.35 -6.79
C LEU A 98 2.34 -12.75 -6.51
N ARG A 99 1.60 -12.93 -5.40
CA ARG A 99 0.96 -14.20 -5.05
C ARG A 99 -0.16 -14.61 -5.99
N VAL A 100 -0.95 -13.67 -6.49
CA VAL A 100 -2.05 -13.99 -7.42
C VAL A 100 -1.59 -14.02 -8.88
N THR A 101 -0.36 -13.59 -9.15
CA THR A 101 0.24 -13.54 -10.49
C THR A 101 1.59 -14.29 -10.58
N PRO A 102 1.72 -15.53 -10.03
CA PRO A 102 3.02 -16.19 -9.89
C PRO A 102 3.69 -16.47 -11.24
N ALA A 103 2.90 -16.74 -12.27
CA ALA A 103 3.37 -17.05 -13.64
C ALA A 103 3.27 -15.88 -14.62
N ALA A 104 2.92 -14.66 -14.16
CA ALA A 104 2.93 -13.48 -15.00
C ALA A 104 4.37 -13.09 -15.39
N GLU A 105 4.53 -12.53 -16.57
CA GLU A 105 5.82 -12.00 -17.01
C GLU A 105 6.26 -10.82 -16.14
N ARG A 106 7.54 -10.76 -15.78
CA ARG A 106 8.09 -9.65 -14.97
C ARG A 106 8.64 -8.57 -15.88
N LEU A 107 8.05 -7.37 -15.78
CA LEU A 107 8.52 -6.18 -16.50
C LEU A 107 9.89 -5.75 -15.94
N PRO A 108 10.84 -5.33 -16.78
CA PRO A 108 12.11 -4.81 -16.30
C PRO A 108 11.91 -3.52 -15.50
N VAL A 109 12.70 -3.35 -14.46
CA VAL A 109 12.77 -2.12 -13.66
C VAL A 109 14.20 -1.59 -13.64
N ASP A 110 14.33 -0.27 -13.56
CA ASP A 110 15.62 0.39 -13.40
C ASP A 110 16.15 0.28 -11.95
N ALA A 111 17.35 0.77 -11.71
CA ALA A 111 17.97 0.79 -10.38
C ALA A 111 17.20 1.65 -9.34
N GLN A 112 16.26 2.46 -9.77
CA GLN A 112 15.35 3.21 -8.91
C GLN A 112 14.03 2.47 -8.65
N GLY A 113 13.84 1.27 -9.22
CA GLY A 113 12.61 0.47 -9.09
C GLY A 113 11.45 0.95 -9.96
N ARG A 114 11.73 1.72 -11.01
CA ARG A 114 10.70 2.18 -11.98
C ARG A 114 10.59 1.19 -13.13
N VAL A 115 9.35 0.89 -13.53
CA VAL A 115 9.10 0.11 -14.74
C VAL A 115 9.58 0.90 -15.96
N GLU A 116 10.46 0.30 -16.75
CA GLU A 116 11.08 0.97 -17.90
C GLU A 116 10.21 0.88 -19.15
N ARG A 117 9.72 -0.32 -19.45
CA ARG A 117 8.98 -0.57 -20.70
C ARG A 117 8.21 -1.90 -20.65
N THR A 118 7.26 -2.05 -21.57
CA THR A 118 6.64 -3.33 -21.89
C THR A 118 7.39 -3.97 -23.06
N PRO A 119 7.99 -5.16 -22.89
CA PRO A 119 8.82 -5.79 -23.92
C PRO A 119 8.03 -6.32 -25.12
N ARG A 120 6.73 -6.54 -24.96
CA ARG A 120 5.79 -7.02 -25.97
C ARG A 120 4.36 -6.66 -25.58
N PRO A 121 3.35 -6.77 -26.48
CA PRO A 121 1.95 -6.57 -26.13
C PRO A 121 1.45 -7.60 -25.10
N PHE A 122 0.64 -7.14 -24.14
CA PHE A 122 -0.07 -7.96 -23.16
C PHE A 122 -1.57 -7.70 -23.24
N ARG A 123 -2.38 -8.57 -22.68
CA ARG A 123 -3.80 -8.33 -22.46
C ARG A 123 -4.00 -7.38 -21.27
N MET A 124 -3.19 -7.54 -20.25
CA MET A 124 -3.25 -6.73 -19.02
C MET A 124 -1.86 -6.53 -18.44
N ILE A 125 -1.63 -5.34 -17.91
CA ILE A 125 -0.45 -4.96 -17.14
C ILE A 125 -0.92 -4.60 -15.74
N ALA A 126 -0.31 -5.22 -14.72
CA ALA A 126 -0.57 -4.93 -13.32
C ALA A 126 0.66 -4.26 -12.70
N VAL A 127 0.56 -2.97 -12.35
CA VAL A 127 1.66 -2.19 -11.78
C VAL A 127 1.13 -1.28 -10.68
N GLN A 128 1.80 -1.28 -9.54
CA GLN A 128 1.50 -0.36 -8.43
C GLN A 128 1.71 1.10 -8.84
N HIS A 129 0.94 2.02 -8.29
CA HIS A 129 1.16 3.44 -8.53
C HIS A 129 2.30 3.98 -7.66
N VAL A 130 2.37 3.56 -6.39
CA VAL A 130 3.42 3.94 -5.45
C VAL A 130 3.95 2.72 -4.72
N ASN A 131 5.27 2.54 -4.72
CA ASN A 131 5.90 1.44 -4.01
C ASN A 131 5.81 1.61 -2.49
N ASN A 132 5.40 0.56 -1.79
CA ASN A 132 5.17 0.58 -0.36
C ASN A 132 6.45 0.61 0.50
N GLU A 133 7.61 0.27 -0.07
CA GLU A 133 8.89 0.28 0.64
C GLU A 133 9.69 1.56 0.35
N THR A 134 9.81 1.94 -0.93
CA THR A 134 10.67 3.04 -1.37
C THR A 134 9.94 4.37 -1.56
N GLY A 135 8.61 4.33 -1.69
CA GLY A 135 7.80 5.49 -2.03
C GLY A 135 7.88 5.90 -3.51
N VAL A 136 8.58 5.15 -4.35
CA VAL A 136 8.74 5.47 -5.79
C VAL A 136 7.39 5.49 -6.48
N ILE A 137 7.14 6.57 -7.22
CA ILE A 137 5.95 6.76 -8.04
C ILE A 137 6.24 6.17 -9.42
N GLN A 138 5.45 5.18 -9.85
CA GLN A 138 5.58 4.56 -11.15
C GLN A 138 5.05 5.48 -12.27
N PRO A 139 5.70 5.51 -13.43
CA PRO A 139 5.36 6.41 -14.53
C PRO A 139 4.17 5.89 -15.36
N LEU A 140 3.03 5.56 -14.71
CA LEU A 140 1.89 4.89 -15.36
C LEU A 140 1.29 5.68 -16.52
N GLY A 141 1.35 7.02 -16.46
CA GLY A 141 0.85 7.88 -17.52
C GLY A 141 1.69 7.88 -18.81
N SER A 142 2.97 7.51 -18.72
CA SER A 142 3.90 7.43 -19.86
C SER A 142 4.26 5.99 -20.23
N LEU A 143 3.74 4.99 -19.49
CA LEU A 143 3.98 3.59 -19.81
C LEU A 143 3.29 3.22 -21.12
N ASP A 144 4.08 2.80 -22.13
CA ASP A 144 3.50 2.25 -23.35
C ASP A 144 2.81 0.91 -23.04
N ARG A 145 1.49 0.93 -23.12
CA ARG A 145 0.65 -0.25 -22.84
C ARG A 145 0.35 -1.08 -24.10
N SER A 146 0.63 -0.53 -25.29
CA SER A 146 0.34 -1.19 -26.58
C SER A 146 -1.10 -1.75 -26.65
N GLY A 147 -2.08 -1.01 -26.08
CA GLY A 147 -3.48 -1.44 -26.00
C GLY A 147 -3.84 -2.38 -24.86
N ALA A 148 -2.91 -2.74 -23.98
CA ALA A 148 -3.20 -3.54 -22.81
C ALA A 148 -4.06 -2.78 -21.78
N LEU A 149 -4.94 -3.49 -21.09
CA LEU A 149 -5.62 -3.01 -19.89
C LEU A 149 -4.60 -2.74 -18.78
N LEU A 150 -4.82 -1.69 -18.00
CA LEU A 150 -4.00 -1.36 -16.83
C LEU A 150 -4.77 -1.64 -15.54
N PHE A 151 -4.22 -2.52 -14.71
CA PHE A 151 -4.57 -2.61 -13.31
C PHE A 151 -3.52 -1.86 -12.48
N ALA A 152 -3.95 -0.92 -11.62
CA ALA A 152 -3.07 -0.15 -10.74
C ALA A 152 -3.34 -0.47 -9.26
N ASP A 153 -2.33 -0.95 -8.52
CA ASP A 153 -2.40 -0.98 -7.06
C ASP A 153 -2.11 0.43 -6.52
N CYS A 154 -3.17 1.11 -6.07
CA CYS A 154 -3.12 2.45 -5.49
C CYS A 154 -3.25 2.44 -3.96
N ALA A 155 -2.96 1.31 -3.27
CA ALA A 155 -3.05 1.24 -1.81
C ALA A 155 -2.24 2.35 -1.13
N GLN A 156 -1.07 2.72 -1.66
CA GLN A 156 -0.22 3.75 -1.08
C GLN A 156 -0.48 5.17 -1.58
N SER A 157 -1.20 5.34 -2.68
CA SER A 157 -1.42 6.64 -3.34
C SER A 157 -2.84 7.18 -3.22
N ALA A 158 -3.87 6.32 -3.08
CA ALA A 158 -5.26 6.77 -2.96
C ALA A 158 -5.45 7.74 -1.79
N GLY A 159 -6.19 8.83 -2.02
CA GLY A 159 -6.39 9.89 -1.04
C GLY A 159 -5.16 10.79 -0.79
N LYS A 160 -4.02 10.54 -1.45
CA LYS A 160 -2.76 11.28 -1.31
C LYS A 160 -2.30 11.91 -2.62
N LEU A 161 -2.47 11.20 -3.72
CA LEU A 161 -2.15 11.65 -5.08
C LEU A 161 -3.37 11.47 -5.98
N PRO A 162 -3.47 12.19 -7.09
CA PRO A 162 -4.45 11.90 -8.13
C PRO A 162 -4.35 10.43 -8.59
N LEU A 163 -5.48 9.79 -8.83
CA LEU A 163 -5.47 8.43 -9.37
C LEU A 163 -4.90 8.41 -10.81
N PRO A 164 -4.15 7.36 -11.18
CA PRO A 164 -3.72 7.18 -12.57
C PRO A 164 -4.91 6.82 -13.47
N ASP A 165 -4.78 7.09 -14.77
CA ASP A 165 -5.73 6.57 -15.77
C ASP A 165 -5.52 5.07 -15.97
N ALA A 166 -6.20 4.26 -15.16
CA ALA A 166 -6.19 2.81 -15.21
C ALA A 166 -7.59 2.25 -15.42
N ASP A 167 -7.69 1.02 -15.92
CA ASP A 167 -8.97 0.34 -16.16
C ASP A 167 -9.55 -0.26 -14.89
N MET A 168 -8.66 -0.67 -13.98
CA MET A 168 -8.99 -1.14 -12.64
C MET A 168 -7.99 -0.62 -11.62
N ILE A 169 -8.46 -0.28 -10.42
CA ILE A 169 -7.64 0.27 -9.33
C ILE A 169 -8.01 -0.39 -8.01
N ALA A 170 -7.01 -0.91 -7.28
CA ALA A 170 -7.21 -1.38 -5.91
C ALA A 170 -6.82 -0.30 -4.88
N ILE A 171 -7.66 -0.12 -3.85
CA ILE A 171 -7.41 0.81 -2.74
C ILE A 171 -7.73 0.18 -1.38
N SER A 172 -7.10 0.68 -0.30
CA SER A 172 -7.29 0.18 1.06
C SER A 172 -7.41 1.32 2.07
N ALA A 173 -8.50 1.36 2.81
CA ALA A 173 -8.85 2.49 3.67
C ALA A 173 -7.82 2.79 4.76
N HIS A 174 -7.21 1.77 5.37
CA HIS A 174 -6.25 1.95 6.46
C HIS A 174 -4.93 2.63 6.04
N LYS A 175 -4.71 2.84 4.75
CA LYS A 175 -3.54 3.56 4.22
C LYS A 175 -3.75 5.08 4.11
N PHE A 176 -4.99 5.55 4.19
CA PHE A 176 -5.36 6.98 4.14
C PHE A 176 -6.24 7.44 5.32
N GLY A 177 -6.16 6.73 6.45
CA GLY A 177 -6.86 7.13 7.68
C GLY A 177 -8.28 6.59 7.82
N GLY A 178 -8.70 5.66 6.98
CA GLY A 178 -9.90 4.85 7.18
C GLY A 178 -9.66 3.63 8.07
N PRO A 179 -10.69 2.83 8.38
CA PRO A 179 -10.54 1.63 9.19
C PRO A 179 -9.85 0.49 8.42
N PRO A 180 -9.16 -0.44 9.12
CA PRO A 180 -8.77 -1.71 8.54
C PRO A 180 -10.00 -2.55 8.19
N GLY A 181 -9.85 -3.52 7.29
CA GLY A 181 -10.93 -4.44 6.92
C GLY A 181 -11.92 -3.88 5.90
N ILE A 182 -11.60 -2.76 5.25
CA ILE A 182 -12.35 -2.19 4.12
C ILE A 182 -11.39 -1.63 3.08
N GLY A 183 -11.76 -1.77 1.82
CA GLY A 183 -11.13 -1.20 0.65
C GLY A 183 -12.11 -1.21 -0.52
N ALA A 184 -11.61 -0.95 -1.71
CA ALA A 184 -12.42 -1.04 -2.91
C ALA A 184 -11.59 -1.44 -4.13
N LEU A 185 -12.28 -2.09 -5.07
CA LEU A 185 -11.88 -2.22 -6.45
C LEU A 185 -12.67 -1.19 -7.27
N LEU A 186 -11.96 -0.24 -7.87
CA LEU A 186 -12.52 0.72 -8.81
C LEU A 186 -12.39 0.12 -10.21
N VAL A 187 -13.46 0.10 -10.99
CA VAL A 187 -13.51 -0.58 -12.30
C VAL A 187 -14.20 0.32 -13.31
N LYS A 188 -13.60 0.52 -14.47
CA LYS A 188 -14.25 1.29 -15.57
C LYS A 188 -15.43 0.52 -16.17
N ASP A 189 -15.25 -0.80 -16.37
CA ASP A 189 -16.26 -1.67 -16.97
C ASP A 189 -16.34 -2.99 -16.20
N LEU A 190 -17.51 -3.31 -15.69
CA LEU A 190 -17.77 -4.56 -14.94
C LEU A 190 -17.56 -5.84 -15.79
N ALA A 191 -17.62 -5.74 -17.12
CA ALA A 191 -17.30 -6.86 -18.01
C ALA A 191 -15.84 -7.34 -17.88
N LEU A 192 -14.96 -6.55 -17.26
CA LEU A 192 -13.58 -6.95 -16.95
C LEU A 192 -13.49 -7.95 -15.78
N LEU A 193 -14.57 -8.10 -15.01
CA LEU A 193 -14.61 -8.96 -13.83
C LEU A 193 -15.41 -10.24 -14.09
N ARG A 194 -15.19 -11.24 -13.25
CA ARG A 194 -16.05 -12.43 -13.15
C ARG A 194 -16.97 -12.35 -11.96
N PRO A 195 -18.28 -12.57 -12.11
CA PRO A 195 -19.18 -12.70 -10.99
C PRO A 195 -18.69 -13.78 -10.01
N SER A 196 -18.68 -13.49 -8.71
CA SER A 196 -18.15 -14.36 -7.66
C SER A 196 -19.01 -14.48 -6.42
N GLY A 197 -20.16 -13.75 -6.36
CA GLY A 197 -21.04 -13.76 -5.20
C GLY A 197 -22.39 -13.10 -5.44
N GLY A 198 -23.15 -12.91 -4.37
CA GLY A 198 -24.49 -12.30 -4.41
C GLY A 198 -24.53 -10.81 -4.04
N GLN A 199 -23.44 -10.25 -3.53
CA GLN A 199 -23.32 -8.84 -3.12
C GLN A 199 -22.45 -8.06 -4.11
N GLU A 200 -22.38 -6.75 -3.93
CA GLU A 200 -21.55 -5.88 -4.77
C GLU A 200 -21.81 -6.13 -6.27
N GLN A 201 -23.06 -6.06 -6.67
CA GLN A 201 -23.53 -6.27 -8.06
C GLN A 201 -23.20 -7.69 -8.60
N GLY A 202 -23.02 -8.68 -7.73
CA GLY A 202 -22.66 -10.04 -8.10
C GLY A 202 -21.16 -10.34 -8.11
N TYR A 203 -20.32 -9.38 -7.77
CA TYR A 203 -18.86 -9.51 -7.85
C TYR A 203 -18.18 -9.81 -6.51
N ARG A 204 -18.94 -9.87 -5.41
CA ARG A 204 -18.41 -10.21 -4.10
C ARG A 204 -19.39 -11.08 -3.30
N ALA A 205 -18.88 -12.00 -2.49
CA ALA A 205 -19.63 -12.73 -1.50
C ALA A 205 -19.55 -12.04 -0.12
N GLY A 206 -20.58 -12.24 0.70
CA GLY A 206 -20.65 -11.74 2.08
C GLY A 206 -21.28 -10.36 2.20
N THR A 207 -22.02 -10.15 3.30
CA THR A 207 -22.70 -8.89 3.60
C THR A 207 -21.73 -7.74 3.67
N GLU A 208 -22.12 -6.61 3.13
CA GLU A 208 -21.31 -5.38 3.09
C GLU A 208 -21.14 -4.80 4.51
N ASN A 209 -19.92 -4.34 4.79
CA ASN A 209 -19.59 -3.67 6.05
C ASN A 209 -19.92 -2.17 5.95
N LEU A 210 -21.23 -1.85 6.13
CA LEU A 210 -21.72 -0.47 6.04
C LEU A 210 -20.98 0.52 6.94
N PRO A 211 -20.73 0.24 8.25
CA PRO A 211 -20.00 1.17 9.10
C PRO A 211 -18.60 1.49 8.57
N ALA A 212 -17.89 0.48 8.07
CA ALA A 212 -16.56 0.69 7.52
C ALA A 212 -16.58 1.43 6.16
N ALA A 213 -17.60 1.22 5.32
CA ALA A 213 -17.77 1.94 4.07
C ALA A 213 -18.02 3.44 4.29
N LEU A 214 -18.87 3.80 5.25
CA LEU A 214 -19.12 5.19 5.64
C LEU A 214 -17.89 5.85 6.24
N ALA A 215 -17.14 5.13 7.08
CA ALA A 215 -15.86 5.61 7.63
C ALA A 215 -14.80 5.81 6.55
N MET A 216 -14.73 4.92 5.56
CA MET A 216 -13.82 5.06 4.40
C MET A 216 -14.14 6.30 3.58
N ALA A 217 -15.42 6.59 3.31
CA ALA A 217 -15.84 7.82 2.65
C ALA A 217 -15.42 9.05 3.44
N ALA A 218 -15.70 9.11 4.74
CA ALA A 218 -15.32 10.21 5.62
C ALA A 218 -13.80 10.43 5.69
N ALA A 219 -13.00 9.36 5.60
CA ALA A 219 -11.54 9.49 5.54
C ALA A 219 -11.05 10.15 4.25
N LEU A 220 -11.65 9.82 3.10
CA LEU A 220 -11.28 10.37 1.79
C LEU A 220 -11.73 11.84 1.62
N GLU A 221 -12.78 12.24 2.29
CA GLU A 221 -13.29 13.63 2.26
C GLU A 221 -12.44 14.60 3.07
N GLN A 222 -11.61 14.11 3.99
CA GLN A 222 -10.67 14.97 4.72
C GLN A 222 -9.55 15.44 3.78
N ARG A 223 -9.66 16.67 3.31
CA ARG A 223 -8.69 17.33 2.43
C ARG A 223 -7.91 18.38 3.20
N ASP A 224 -6.99 17.94 4.03
CA ASP A 224 -6.01 18.85 4.60
C ASP A 224 -4.85 19.03 3.61
N ASP A 225 -4.37 20.26 3.45
CA ASP A 225 -3.18 20.57 2.63
C ASP A 225 -1.88 20.21 3.37
N TRP A 226 -1.76 18.93 3.74
CA TRP A 226 -0.62 18.40 4.48
C TRP A 226 0.58 18.05 3.58
N LEU A 227 0.35 17.84 2.27
CA LEU A 227 1.38 17.33 1.36
C LEU A 227 2.60 18.24 1.24
N PRO A 228 2.48 19.58 1.03
CA PRO A 228 3.65 20.47 0.99
C PRO A 228 4.45 20.48 2.29
N ARG A 229 3.77 20.31 3.44
CA ARG A 229 4.45 20.18 4.73
C ARG A 229 5.22 18.85 4.80
N ALA A 230 4.61 17.74 4.36
CA ALA A 230 5.26 16.43 4.34
C ALA A 230 6.49 16.43 3.43
N GLU A 231 6.44 17.08 2.27
CA GLU A 231 7.56 17.24 1.35
C GLU A 231 8.74 17.98 2.00
N ARG A 232 8.49 19.10 2.68
CA ARG A 232 9.55 19.83 3.41
C ARG A 232 10.16 18.99 4.54
N LEU A 233 9.33 18.26 5.30
CA LEU A 233 9.81 17.38 6.37
C LEU A 233 10.61 16.20 5.82
N ARG A 234 10.19 15.64 4.69
CA ARG A 234 10.90 14.58 3.97
C ARG A 234 12.28 15.07 3.50
N ALA A 235 12.34 16.21 2.83
CA ALA A 235 13.61 16.78 2.36
C ALA A 235 14.59 17.03 3.50
N ARG A 236 14.10 17.52 4.64
CA ARG A 236 14.92 17.69 5.85
C ARG A 236 15.44 16.37 6.40
N LEU A 237 14.59 15.33 6.41
CA LEU A 237 14.97 14.00 6.90
C LEU A 237 16.00 13.36 5.96
N ASP A 238 15.76 13.39 4.65
CA ASP A 238 16.67 12.84 3.65
C ASP A 238 18.06 13.47 3.79
N SER A 239 18.14 14.81 3.86
CA SER A 239 19.40 15.53 4.07
C SER A 239 20.11 15.17 5.38
N GLY A 240 19.35 15.03 6.48
CA GLY A 240 19.91 14.62 7.77
C GLY A 240 20.48 13.19 7.75
N ILE A 241 19.82 12.26 7.06
CA ILE A 241 20.29 10.89 6.87
C ILE A 241 21.61 10.87 6.07
N GLU A 242 21.68 11.60 4.96
CA GLU A 242 22.89 11.69 4.12
C GLU A 242 24.06 12.31 4.87
N GLN A 243 23.83 13.40 5.62
CA GLN A 243 24.84 14.02 6.46
C GLN A 243 25.37 13.09 7.57
N ALA A 244 24.54 12.17 8.04
CA ALA A 244 24.93 11.15 9.01
C ALA A 244 25.61 9.92 8.36
N GLY A 245 25.87 9.92 7.05
CA GLY A 245 26.50 8.83 6.32
C GLY A 245 25.55 7.70 5.93
N GLY A 246 24.23 7.91 6.04
CA GLY A 246 23.21 7.02 5.53
C GLY A 246 22.94 7.24 4.04
N GLU A 247 22.18 6.36 3.43
CA GLU A 247 21.81 6.42 2.03
C GLU A 247 20.30 6.47 1.87
N VAL A 248 19.80 7.33 0.99
CA VAL A 248 18.41 7.43 0.60
C VAL A 248 18.17 6.54 -0.62
N ILE A 249 17.42 5.46 -0.44
CA ILE A 249 17.12 4.53 -1.54
C ILE A 249 16.19 5.22 -2.55
N ALA A 250 16.48 5.02 -3.84
CA ALA A 250 15.76 5.61 -4.96
C ALA A 250 15.67 7.15 -4.90
N SER A 251 16.73 7.82 -4.43
CA SER A 251 16.79 9.28 -4.28
C SER A 251 16.57 10.04 -5.61
N ASN A 252 16.91 9.44 -6.75
CA ASN A 252 16.78 10.04 -8.07
C ASN A 252 15.43 9.78 -8.77
N ALA A 253 14.52 9.04 -8.13
CA ALA A 253 13.16 8.83 -8.65
C ALA A 253 12.15 9.81 -8.04
N PRO A 254 11.05 10.13 -8.73
CA PRO A 254 9.88 10.72 -8.10
C PRO A 254 9.36 9.81 -6.98
N ARG A 255 9.21 10.37 -5.77
CA ARG A 255 8.77 9.62 -4.58
C ARG A 255 7.65 10.36 -3.85
N ILE A 256 6.70 9.61 -3.30
CA ILE A 256 5.70 10.22 -2.41
C ILE A 256 6.37 10.63 -1.08
N ALA A 257 6.00 11.78 -0.56
CA ALA A 257 6.62 12.33 0.65
C ALA A 257 6.39 11.49 1.93
N THR A 258 5.40 10.62 1.94
CA THR A 258 5.00 9.83 3.12
C THR A 258 5.76 8.52 3.29
N ILE A 259 6.55 8.09 2.31
CA ILE A 259 7.27 6.83 2.32
C ILE A 259 8.72 7.08 1.90
N ALA A 260 9.68 6.53 2.63
CA ALA A 260 11.08 6.44 2.23
C ALA A 260 11.74 5.20 2.78
N SER A 261 12.78 4.76 2.10
CA SER A 261 13.67 3.70 2.53
C SER A 261 15.07 4.26 2.69
N TYR A 262 15.70 3.93 3.81
CA TYR A 262 17.05 4.37 4.16
C TYR A 262 17.94 3.17 4.42
N ARG A 263 19.19 3.27 4.00
CA ARG A 263 20.24 2.30 4.34
C ARG A 263 21.26 2.96 5.26
N MET A 264 21.58 2.29 6.37
CA MET A 264 22.68 2.66 7.26
C MET A 264 23.80 1.66 7.06
N PRO A 265 24.93 2.06 6.46
CA PRO A 265 26.05 1.16 6.25
C PRO A 265 26.58 0.59 7.58
N GLY A 266 26.89 -0.70 7.58
CA GLY A 266 27.46 -1.39 8.75
C GLY A 266 26.51 -1.71 9.90
N VAL A 267 25.20 -1.39 9.78
CA VAL A 267 24.19 -1.71 10.80
C VAL A 267 23.04 -2.49 10.17
N SER A 268 22.78 -3.70 10.68
CA SER A 268 21.68 -4.52 10.14
C SER A 268 20.32 -3.86 10.39
N ALA A 269 19.37 -4.07 9.47
CA ALA A 269 17.99 -3.58 9.61
C ALA A 269 17.33 -4.04 10.92
N ARG A 270 17.61 -5.28 11.36
CA ARG A 270 17.11 -5.81 12.64
C ARG A 270 17.63 -5.02 13.84
N ALA A 271 18.92 -4.70 13.87
CA ALA A 271 19.50 -3.90 14.94
C ALA A 271 18.91 -2.48 14.96
N GLN A 272 18.73 -1.86 13.78
CA GLN A 272 18.10 -0.56 13.66
C GLN A 272 16.66 -0.58 14.19
N LEU A 273 15.82 -1.55 13.81
CA LEU A 273 14.44 -1.68 14.30
C LEU A 273 14.38 -1.78 15.82
N ILE A 274 15.24 -2.61 16.44
CA ILE A 274 15.28 -2.76 17.91
C ILE A 274 15.67 -1.43 18.57
N GLN A 275 16.65 -0.72 18.04
CA GLN A 275 17.08 0.57 18.59
C GLN A 275 16.00 1.65 18.47
N PHE A 276 15.32 1.74 17.33
CA PHE A 276 14.21 2.67 17.17
C PHE A 276 13.04 2.34 18.09
N ASP A 277 12.69 1.07 18.22
CA ASP A 277 11.60 0.64 19.12
C ASP A 277 11.91 0.96 20.59
N LEU A 278 13.14 0.71 21.04
CA LEU A 278 13.61 1.09 22.39
C LEU A 278 13.61 2.61 22.59
N ALA A 279 13.85 3.39 21.55
CA ALA A 279 13.75 4.86 21.57
C ALA A 279 12.31 5.39 21.47
N GLY A 280 11.31 4.54 21.43
CA GLY A 280 9.90 4.92 21.32
C GLY A 280 9.50 5.37 19.90
N ILE A 281 10.22 4.96 18.86
CA ILE A 281 9.97 5.30 17.46
C ILE A 281 9.51 4.06 16.70
N SER A 282 8.32 4.11 16.12
CA SER A 282 7.75 3.02 15.32
C SER A 282 8.09 3.21 13.85
N VAL A 283 8.90 2.30 13.32
CA VAL A 283 9.28 2.17 11.90
C VAL A 283 9.24 0.72 11.48
N SER A 284 9.26 0.45 10.18
CA SER A 284 9.40 -0.89 9.61
C SER A 284 10.66 -1.01 8.75
N ALA A 285 11.04 -2.26 8.41
CA ALA A 285 12.14 -2.53 7.49
C ALA A 285 11.72 -3.60 6.48
N GLY A 286 12.06 -3.39 5.22
CA GLY A 286 11.63 -4.24 4.12
C GLY A 286 10.10 -4.22 3.92
N SER A 287 9.50 -5.32 3.47
CA SER A 287 8.05 -5.38 3.39
C SER A 287 7.45 -5.50 4.79
N ALA A 288 6.74 -4.46 5.22
CA ALA A 288 6.02 -4.41 6.51
C ALA A 288 5.03 -5.58 6.72
N CYS A 289 4.68 -6.30 5.66
CA CYS A 289 3.72 -7.42 5.67
C CYS A 289 4.34 -8.80 5.91
N SER A 290 5.68 -8.93 6.01
CA SER A 290 6.30 -10.21 6.33
C SER A 290 6.27 -10.44 7.84
N SER A 291 5.15 -11.01 8.32
CA SER A 291 4.90 -11.34 9.72
C SER A 291 6.11 -12.01 10.38
N GLY A 292 6.88 -11.24 11.16
CA GLY A 292 7.88 -11.73 12.11
C GLY A 292 9.21 -12.24 11.55
N SER A 293 9.41 -12.39 10.24
CA SER A 293 10.69 -12.75 9.63
C SER A 293 11.25 -11.62 8.79
N LEU A 294 12.43 -11.11 9.17
CA LEU A 294 13.19 -10.17 8.35
C LEU A 294 13.77 -10.91 7.13
N LYS A 295 12.94 -11.10 6.12
CA LYS A 295 13.40 -11.59 4.81
C LYS A 295 14.03 -10.41 4.05
N THR A 296 15.03 -10.70 3.22
CA THR A 296 15.57 -9.72 2.28
C THR A 296 14.44 -9.19 1.40
N SER A 297 14.32 -7.87 1.26
CA SER A 297 13.30 -7.24 0.44
C SER A 297 13.45 -7.67 -1.02
N HIS A 298 12.39 -8.24 -1.59
CA HIS A 298 12.36 -8.57 -3.02
C HIS A 298 12.40 -7.29 -3.90
N VAL A 299 11.86 -6.18 -3.38
CA VAL A 299 11.91 -4.86 -4.04
C VAL A 299 13.35 -4.40 -4.18
N LEU A 300 14.10 -4.35 -3.08
CA LEU A 300 15.50 -3.95 -3.10
C LEU A 300 16.38 -4.89 -3.94
N ASN A 301 16.10 -6.20 -3.91
CA ASN A 301 16.77 -7.17 -4.77
C ASN A 301 16.50 -6.90 -6.26
N ALA A 302 15.25 -6.62 -6.64
CA ALA A 302 14.89 -6.30 -8.02
C ALA A 302 15.54 -5.01 -8.51
N MET A 303 15.81 -4.05 -7.61
CA MET A 303 16.53 -2.80 -7.89
C MET A 303 18.05 -2.97 -7.94
N GLY A 304 18.59 -4.17 -7.70
CA GLY A 304 20.03 -4.40 -7.57
C GLY A 304 20.64 -3.86 -6.27
N CYS A 305 19.82 -3.40 -5.33
CA CYS A 305 20.24 -2.97 -4.01
C CYS A 305 20.40 -4.20 -3.10
N SER A 306 21.31 -5.12 -3.40
CA SER A 306 21.61 -6.21 -2.48
C SER A 306 22.19 -5.63 -1.19
N ALA A 307 21.62 -6.02 -0.05
CA ALA A 307 22.33 -5.88 1.21
C ALA A 307 23.68 -6.59 1.04
N PRO A 308 24.81 -6.00 1.42
CA PRO A 308 26.06 -6.74 1.43
C PRO A 308 25.82 -7.99 2.29
N ALA A 309 26.14 -9.16 1.76
CA ALA A 309 26.10 -10.39 2.51
C ALA A 309 26.88 -10.16 3.79
N THR A 310 26.31 -10.55 4.95
CA THR A 310 27.01 -10.48 6.23
C THR A 310 28.33 -11.24 6.05
N THR A 311 29.43 -10.52 6.11
CA THR A 311 30.77 -11.12 5.95
C THR A 311 31.18 -11.77 7.26
N GLU A 312 32.13 -12.71 7.22
CA GLU A 312 32.75 -13.27 8.43
C GLU A 312 33.30 -12.15 9.34
N ALA A 313 33.85 -11.10 8.76
CA ALA A 313 34.32 -9.90 9.47
C ALA A 313 33.21 -9.17 10.22
N ASP A 314 31.98 -9.15 9.69
CA ASP A 314 30.81 -8.57 10.37
C ASP A 314 30.34 -9.44 11.54
N VAL A 315 30.37 -10.76 11.39
CA VAL A 315 30.10 -11.72 12.46
C VAL A 315 31.15 -11.57 13.57
N ASP A 316 32.43 -11.51 13.24
CA ASP A 316 33.52 -11.31 14.17
C ASP A 316 33.40 -9.97 14.93
N ARG A 317 33.04 -8.90 14.22
CA ARG A 317 32.79 -7.58 14.83
C ARG A 317 31.61 -7.63 15.81
N PHE A 318 30.54 -8.34 15.47
CA PHE A 318 29.40 -8.56 16.35
C PHE A 318 29.80 -9.38 17.58
N LEU A 319 30.50 -10.49 17.39
CA LEU A 319 30.94 -11.35 18.48
C LEU A 319 31.88 -10.61 19.44
N ARG A 320 32.81 -9.82 18.93
CA ARG A 320 33.68 -8.97 19.78
C ARG A 320 32.86 -7.98 20.63
N HIS A 321 31.80 -7.41 20.07
CA HIS A 321 30.95 -6.48 20.81
C HIS A 321 30.08 -7.20 21.85
N TRP A 322 29.54 -8.36 21.48
CA TRP A 322 28.76 -9.22 22.33
C TRP A 322 29.58 -9.70 23.56
N THR A 323 30.80 -10.17 23.35
CA THR A 323 31.71 -10.61 24.41
C THR A 323 32.01 -9.48 25.40
N ARG A 324 32.27 -8.26 24.91
CA ARG A 324 32.46 -7.09 25.78
C ARG A 324 31.22 -6.73 26.61
N LEU A 325 30.04 -6.92 26.09
CA LEU A 325 28.78 -6.69 26.82
C LEU A 325 28.58 -7.78 27.89
N ALA A 326 28.87 -9.03 27.57
CA ALA A 326 28.80 -10.15 28.52
C ALA A 326 29.81 -10.03 29.67
N GLU A 327 31.01 -9.48 29.40
CA GLU A 327 32.04 -9.19 30.42
C GLU A 327 31.68 -8.03 31.35
N ARG A 328 30.86 -7.06 30.87
CA ARG A 328 30.36 -5.92 31.70
C ARG A 328 29.14 -6.28 32.55
N GLY A 329 28.52 -7.42 32.31
CA GLY A 329 27.36 -7.91 33.05
C GLY A 329 27.71 -8.91 34.18
N ARG A 330 29.00 -9.21 34.36
CA ARG A 330 29.57 -9.95 35.51
C ARG A 330 30.23 -8.96 36.45
#